data_22b59caeed9be5b01f19fbb63367ac71
#
_entry.id   22b59caeed9be5b01f19fbb63367ac71
#
_cell.length_a   1.000
_cell.length_b   1.000
_cell.length_c   1.000
_cell.angle_alpha   90.00
_cell.angle_beta   90.00
_cell.angle_gamma   90.00
#
_symmetry.space_group_name_H-M   'P 1'
#
loop_
_entity.id
_entity.type
_entity.pdbx_description
1 polymer ?
#
loop_
_entity_poly.entity_id
_entity_poly.type
_entity_poly.pdbx_seq_one_letter_code
_entity_poly.pdbx_strand_id
1 'polypeptide(L)'
;MNPAPHNDDLFPELLVDPVLPQKKKPRVVKTQAPVILPNLNDLETLAQTLQADPDFRVMRRLKPRLQWPAAGAASVTRVLVLDTETTGLDSSREKIIELALLRVDIDNASGLPVGEVLVFDELEDPGIPIPAQITEITGITDADVKGKQLDESRIAQMLDGVDVIIAHNAGFDRPFCESRLPLFKEFAWACSFADIDWKVQGRSSSKLEMLAHALGLFYDAHRAEMDCHALIAVLAAPLPKAASTGFAALLNAAKNPAFRLQATQAPFEAKDKLKQRGYRWNGDQKVWHTRLSDEAAVQAECEWLRANVYGSRNASVELEKMEATVKYSSRSGVRLQQAL
;
A
#
# COMPACT_ATOMS: atom_id res chain seq x y z
N MET A 1 -14.62 27.49 -23.00
CA MET A 1 -13.50 27.11 -22.12
C MET A 1 -14.10 26.69 -20.80
N ASN A 2 -14.28 25.40 -20.61
CA ASN A 2 -14.73 24.82 -19.34
C ASN A 2 -13.49 24.26 -18.62
N PRO A 3 -13.35 24.49 -17.33
CA PRO A 3 -12.23 23.93 -16.58
C PRO A 3 -12.38 22.41 -16.41
N ALA A 4 -11.24 21.73 -16.33
CA ALA A 4 -11.11 20.30 -16.15
C ALA A 4 -11.78 19.84 -14.84
N PRO A 5 -12.32 18.59 -14.79
CA PRO A 5 -12.87 18.05 -13.55
C PRO A 5 -11.75 17.70 -12.59
N HIS A 6 -11.87 18.20 -11.37
CA HIS A 6 -11.05 17.88 -10.22
C HIS A 6 -11.20 16.40 -9.82
N ASN A 7 -10.12 15.87 -9.28
CA ASN A 7 -9.93 14.49 -8.84
C ASN A 7 -10.49 14.29 -7.41
N ASP A 8 -11.83 14.51 -7.24
CA ASP A 8 -12.49 14.53 -5.92
C ASP A 8 -13.07 13.18 -5.46
N ASP A 9 -12.76 12.08 -6.17
CA ASP A 9 -13.35 10.76 -5.87
C ASP A 9 -12.62 9.96 -4.77
N LEU A 10 -11.69 10.56 -4.02
CA LEU A 10 -10.94 9.85 -2.97
C LEU A 10 -11.52 9.97 -1.56
N PHE A 11 -12.50 10.85 -1.34
CA PHE A 11 -13.15 11.01 -0.03
C PHE A 11 -14.65 11.26 -0.20
N PRO A 12 -15.53 10.26 0.00
CA PRO A 12 -16.96 10.54 0.11
C PRO A 12 -17.21 11.28 1.43
N GLU A 13 -17.61 12.54 1.34
CA GLU A 13 -18.13 13.31 2.47
C GLU A 13 -19.37 12.63 3.03
N LEU A 14 -19.32 12.24 4.27
CA LEU A 14 -20.50 11.89 5.06
C LEU A 14 -21.17 13.20 5.50
N LEU A 15 -22.15 13.65 4.74
CA LEU A 15 -23.12 14.64 5.18
C LEU A 15 -24.00 13.99 6.24
N VAL A 16 -23.73 14.29 7.49
CA VAL A 16 -24.62 13.96 8.61
C VAL A 16 -25.37 15.22 8.99
N ASP A 17 -26.68 15.22 8.74
CA ASP A 17 -27.59 16.28 9.21
C ASP A 17 -27.53 16.37 10.75
N PRO A 18 -27.54 17.58 11.34
CA PRO A 18 -27.51 17.73 12.79
C PRO A 18 -28.88 17.37 13.39
N VAL A 19 -28.95 16.20 13.99
CA VAL A 19 -30.10 15.81 14.83
C VAL A 19 -30.02 16.54 16.15
N LEU A 20 -30.95 17.46 16.37
CA LEU A 20 -31.12 18.16 17.65
C LEU A 20 -31.37 17.18 18.80
N PRO A 21 -30.72 17.34 19.96
CA PRO A 21 -30.85 16.40 21.06
C PRO A 21 -32.19 16.53 21.76
N GLN A 22 -33.00 15.47 21.76
CA GLN A 22 -34.19 15.38 22.63
C GLN A 22 -33.75 15.18 24.09
N LYS A 23 -34.29 16.02 25.00
CA LYS A 23 -34.07 15.92 26.44
C LYS A 23 -34.65 14.60 26.99
N LYS A 24 -33.79 13.65 27.32
CA LYS A 24 -34.17 12.41 28.05
C LYS A 24 -34.26 12.70 29.53
N LYS A 25 -35.34 12.21 30.15
CA LYS A 25 -35.55 12.25 31.60
C LYS A 25 -34.42 11.52 32.34
N PRO A 26 -34.01 11.97 33.54
CA PRO A 26 -32.93 11.31 34.28
C PRO A 26 -33.35 9.90 34.70
N ARG A 27 -32.54 8.92 34.31
CA ARG A 27 -32.65 7.51 34.70
C ARG A 27 -31.98 7.36 36.06
N VAL A 28 -32.72 6.87 37.05
CA VAL A 28 -32.21 6.54 38.39
C VAL A 28 -31.08 5.51 38.23
N VAL A 29 -29.87 5.92 38.53
CA VAL A 29 -28.70 5.04 38.52
C VAL A 29 -28.75 4.22 39.81
N LYS A 30 -29.00 2.91 39.72
CA LYS A 30 -28.74 1.99 40.84
C LYS A 30 -27.24 1.99 41.08
N THR A 31 -26.85 2.37 42.30
CA THR A 31 -25.46 2.26 42.78
C THR A 31 -25.01 0.80 42.63
N GLN A 32 -24.13 0.55 41.66
CA GLN A 32 -23.43 -0.72 41.56
C GLN A 32 -22.39 -0.81 42.67
N ALA A 33 -22.23 -2.01 43.24
CA ALA A 33 -21.18 -2.31 44.21
C ALA A 33 -19.81 -1.89 43.69
N PRO A 34 -18.87 -1.48 44.55
CA PRO A 34 -17.54 -1.06 44.08
C PRO A 34 -16.89 -2.21 43.31
N VAL A 35 -16.62 -1.97 42.02
CA VAL A 35 -15.82 -2.87 41.21
C VAL A 35 -14.43 -2.82 41.81
N ILE A 36 -13.97 -3.91 42.42
CA ILE A 36 -12.59 -4.08 42.82
C ILE A 36 -11.83 -4.14 41.51
N LEU A 37 -11.20 -3.01 41.13
CA LEU A 37 -10.32 -2.98 39.97
C LEU A 37 -9.19 -3.97 40.21
N PRO A 38 -8.95 -4.94 39.30
CA PRO A 38 -7.81 -5.83 39.42
C PRO A 38 -6.53 -4.96 39.41
N ASN A 39 -5.50 -5.48 40.06
CA ASN A 39 -4.21 -4.81 40.22
C ASN A 39 -3.72 -4.28 38.84
N LEU A 40 -3.73 -2.95 38.66
CA LEU A 40 -3.40 -2.27 37.40
C LEU A 40 -1.95 -2.53 36.91
N ASN A 41 -1.18 -3.30 37.67
CA ASN A 41 0.19 -3.68 37.31
C ASN A 41 0.29 -4.79 36.26
N ASP A 42 -0.84 -5.41 35.87
CA ASP A 42 -0.87 -6.43 34.83
C ASP A 42 -1.93 -6.11 33.75
N LEU A 43 -1.63 -5.05 33.00
CA LEU A 43 -2.49 -4.60 31.90
C LEU A 43 -2.66 -5.66 30.80
N GLU A 44 -1.65 -6.53 30.62
CA GLU A 44 -1.72 -7.58 29.60
C GLU A 44 -2.69 -8.68 30.01
N THR A 45 -2.73 -9.09 31.27
CA THR A 45 -3.74 -10.05 31.77
C THR A 45 -5.16 -9.47 31.64
N LEU A 46 -5.35 -8.18 31.93
CA LEU A 46 -6.63 -7.51 31.71
C LEU A 46 -7.04 -7.49 30.23
N ALA A 47 -6.08 -7.16 29.36
CA ALA A 47 -6.29 -7.14 27.92
C ALA A 47 -6.67 -8.54 27.39
N GLN A 48 -6.01 -9.60 27.86
CA GLN A 48 -6.32 -10.98 27.51
C GLN A 48 -7.69 -11.40 28.00
N THR A 49 -8.07 -11.00 29.23
CA THR A 49 -9.40 -11.28 29.79
C THR A 49 -10.50 -10.64 28.95
N LEU A 50 -10.32 -9.35 28.57
CA LEU A 50 -11.27 -8.66 27.70
C LEU A 50 -11.32 -9.28 26.30
N GLN A 51 -10.17 -9.67 25.75
CA GLN A 51 -10.10 -10.28 24.42
C GLN A 51 -10.75 -11.68 24.36
N ALA A 52 -10.85 -12.38 25.49
CA ALA A 52 -11.54 -13.67 25.58
C ALA A 52 -13.07 -13.53 25.53
N ASP A 53 -13.60 -12.35 25.82
CA ASP A 53 -15.03 -12.05 25.76
C ASP A 53 -15.40 -11.59 24.34
N PRO A 54 -16.42 -12.18 23.69
CA PRO A 54 -16.81 -11.86 22.31
C PRO A 54 -17.32 -10.44 22.11
N ASP A 55 -17.76 -9.76 23.18
CA ASP A 55 -18.25 -8.38 23.12
C ASP A 55 -17.12 -7.34 23.11
N PHE A 56 -15.86 -7.76 23.31
CA PHE A 56 -14.70 -6.87 23.35
C PHE A 56 -13.70 -7.19 22.24
N ARG A 57 -13.06 -6.13 21.76
CA ARG A 57 -11.91 -6.21 20.87
C ARG A 57 -10.79 -5.35 21.41
N VAL A 58 -9.69 -5.97 21.79
CA VAL A 58 -8.52 -5.27 22.32
C VAL A 58 -7.54 -4.98 21.20
N MET A 59 -7.14 -3.71 21.09
CA MET A 59 -6.10 -3.25 20.18
C MET A 59 -4.83 -2.96 20.96
N ARG A 60 -3.68 -3.30 20.40
CA ARG A 60 -2.37 -3.00 20.98
C ARG A 60 -1.61 -2.01 20.10
N ARG A 61 -0.91 -1.07 20.72
CA ARG A 61 -0.03 -0.18 19.95
C ARG A 61 1.07 -1.00 19.29
N LEU A 62 1.24 -0.81 17.98
CA LEU A 62 2.34 -1.38 17.23
C LEU A 62 3.67 -0.90 17.85
N LYS A 63 4.54 -1.85 18.14
CA LYS A 63 5.92 -1.58 18.56
C LYS A 63 6.88 -2.02 17.47
N PRO A 64 7.83 -1.20 17.05
CA PRO A 64 8.88 -1.59 16.14
C PRO A 64 9.55 -2.89 16.58
N ARG A 65 9.65 -3.85 15.68
CA ARG A 65 10.35 -5.10 15.93
C ARG A 65 11.64 -5.13 15.13
N LEU A 66 12.74 -4.78 15.77
CA LEU A 66 14.05 -4.66 15.13
C LEU A 66 14.83 -5.99 15.11
N GLN A 67 14.38 -7.00 15.86
CA GLN A 67 15.04 -8.30 15.92
C GLN A 67 14.03 -9.43 15.71
N TRP A 68 14.32 -10.28 14.75
CA TRP A 68 13.58 -11.49 14.44
C TRP A 68 14.45 -12.72 14.76
N PRO A 69 13.88 -13.94 14.82
CA PRO A 69 14.68 -15.14 15.01
C PRO A 69 15.80 -15.23 13.96
N ALA A 70 16.92 -15.80 14.34
CA ALA A 70 18.01 -16.01 13.37
C ALA A 70 17.55 -16.88 12.21
N ALA A 71 18.06 -16.60 11.01
CA ALA A 71 17.87 -17.47 9.87
C ALA A 71 18.45 -18.84 10.18
N GLY A 72 17.71 -19.91 9.88
CA GLY A 72 18.29 -21.24 9.76
C GLY A 72 19.31 -21.30 8.60
N ALA A 73 19.75 -22.49 8.24
CA ALA A 73 20.63 -22.68 7.08
C ALA A 73 19.95 -22.43 5.70
N ALA A 74 18.73 -21.90 5.70
CA ALA A 74 17.92 -21.68 4.51
C ALA A 74 18.34 -20.43 3.72
N SER A 75 18.00 -20.40 2.44
CA SER A 75 18.20 -19.21 1.61
C SER A 75 17.26 -18.09 2.04
N VAL A 76 17.76 -16.87 2.03
CA VAL A 76 16.99 -15.66 2.33
C VAL A 76 16.86 -14.79 1.07
N THR A 77 15.80 -13.98 1.03
CA THR A 77 15.65 -12.86 0.10
C THR A 77 15.74 -11.57 0.89
N ARG A 78 16.61 -10.68 0.50
CA ARG A 78 16.78 -9.37 1.14
C ARG A 78 15.77 -8.39 0.61
N VAL A 79 14.92 -7.90 1.49
CA VAL A 79 13.83 -6.97 1.19
C VAL A 79 14.16 -5.60 1.77
N LEU A 80 13.85 -4.55 1.01
CA LEU A 80 13.77 -3.20 1.52
C LEU A 80 12.28 -2.78 1.57
N VAL A 81 11.76 -2.60 2.77
CA VAL A 81 10.42 -2.00 2.96
C VAL A 81 10.59 -0.50 2.97
N LEU A 82 9.75 0.21 2.20
CA LEU A 82 9.90 1.64 1.95
C LEU A 82 8.56 2.34 2.06
N ASP A 83 8.59 3.57 2.58
CA ASP A 83 7.48 4.52 2.57
C ASP A 83 8.01 5.95 2.44
N THR A 84 7.20 6.86 1.89
CA THR A 84 7.56 8.26 1.69
C THR A 84 6.44 9.20 2.11
N GLU A 85 6.78 10.25 2.87
CA GLU A 85 5.93 11.42 3.00
C GLU A 85 6.37 12.50 2.00
N THR A 86 5.41 13.21 1.43
CA THR A 86 5.67 14.13 0.32
C THR A 86 4.88 15.43 0.47
N THR A 87 5.25 16.48 -0.26
CA THR A 87 4.50 17.73 -0.28
C THR A 87 3.16 17.66 -1.02
N GLY A 88 2.87 16.54 -1.70
CA GLY A 88 1.62 16.33 -2.43
C GLY A 88 1.67 15.06 -3.27
N LEU A 89 0.77 14.91 -4.24
CA LEU A 89 0.52 13.63 -4.93
C LEU A 89 1.24 13.48 -6.28
N ASP A 90 1.74 14.56 -6.86
CA ASP A 90 2.33 14.57 -8.20
C ASP A 90 3.86 14.57 -8.15
N SER A 91 4.49 13.43 -8.35
CA SER A 91 5.95 13.25 -8.32
C SER A 91 6.72 14.10 -9.35
N SER A 92 6.05 14.72 -10.32
CA SER A 92 6.67 15.65 -11.27
C SER A 92 6.85 17.06 -10.71
N ARG A 93 6.11 17.41 -9.66
CA ARG A 93 6.07 18.75 -9.07
C ARG A 93 6.43 18.75 -7.60
N GLU A 94 5.95 17.74 -6.89
CA GLU A 94 6.04 17.61 -5.46
C GLU A 94 7.35 16.95 -5.05
N LYS A 95 7.68 17.03 -3.77
CA LYS A 95 8.97 16.59 -3.23
C LYS A 95 8.78 15.65 -2.06
N ILE A 96 9.75 14.77 -1.83
CA ILE A 96 9.86 13.97 -0.61
C ILE A 96 10.19 14.91 0.55
N ILE A 97 9.55 14.70 1.69
CA ILE A 97 9.83 15.36 2.97
C ILE A 97 10.27 14.39 4.06
N GLU A 98 9.92 13.10 3.96
CA GLU A 98 10.42 12.01 4.79
C GLU A 98 10.62 10.78 3.91
N LEU A 99 11.70 10.05 4.14
CA LEU A 99 11.98 8.76 3.49
C LEU A 99 12.39 7.75 4.55
N ALA A 100 11.63 6.68 4.67
CA ALA A 100 11.97 5.55 5.52
C ALA A 100 12.32 4.31 4.68
N LEU A 101 13.39 3.63 5.08
CA LEU A 101 13.87 2.38 4.49
C LEU A 101 14.13 1.39 5.61
N LEU A 102 13.43 0.26 5.61
CA LEU A 102 13.65 -0.84 6.55
C LEU A 102 14.17 -2.07 5.79
N ARG A 103 15.44 -2.40 5.97
CA ARG A 103 16.04 -3.59 5.34
C ARG A 103 15.89 -4.81 6.24
N VAL A 104 15.32 -5.87 5.71
CA VAL A 104 15.02 -7.12 6.41
C VAL A 104 15.25 -8.32 5.51
N ASP A 105 15.82 -9.39 6.05
CA ASP A 105 15.96 -10.65 5.34
C ASP A 105 14.72 -11.52 5.59
N ILE A 106 14.18 -12.11 4.53
CA ILE A 106 13.01 -12.99 4.57
C ILE A 106 13.46 -14.43 4.29
N ASP A 107 13.21 -15.35 5.20
CA ASP A 107 13.43 -16.77 4.96
C ASP A 107 12.50 -17.29 3.87
N ASN A 108 13.06 -17.81 2.80
CA ASN A 108 12.32 -18.24 1.62
C ASN A 108 11.40 -19.44 1.87
N ALA A 109 11.67 -20.22 2.90
CA ALA A 109 10.87 -21.40 3.23
C ALA A 109 9.61 -21.04 4.02
N SER A 110 9.74 -20.17 5.02
CA SER A 110 8.63 -19.77 5.88
C SER A 110 7.93 -18.48 5.41
N GLY A 111 8.60 -17.65 4.63
CA GLY A 111 8.14 -16.30 4.28
C GLY A 111 8.12 -15.35 5.48
N LEU A 112 8.87 -15.63 6.53
CA LEU A 112 8.95 -14.79 7.73
C LEU A 112 10.25 -13.98 7.75
N PRO A 113 10.22 -12.78 8.35
CA PRO A 113 11.43 -12.02 8.62
C PRO A 113 12.39 -12.78 9.54
N VAL A 114 13.69 -12.62 9.32
CA VAL A 114 14.77 -13.22 10.13
C VAL A 114 15.89 -12.21 10.38
N GLY A 115 16.59 -12.38 11.50
CA GLY A 115 17.73 -11.54 11.86
C GLY A 115 17.35 -10.12 12.28
N GLU A 116 18.24 -9.18 12.01
CA GLU A 116 18.11 -7.77 12.37
C GLU A 116 17.40 -6.97 11.27
N VAL A 117 16.59 -6.01 11.67
CA VAL A 117 16.00 -5.00 10.76
C VAL A 117 16.87 -3.75 10.85
N LEU A 118 17.50 -3.37 9.73
CA LEU A 118 18.23 -2.11 9.64
C LEU A 118 17.26 -1.00 9.26
N VAL A 119 17.38 0.14 9.94
CA VAL A 119 16.48 1.29 9.79
C VAL A 119 17.25 2.50 9.27
N PHE A 120 16.69 3.13 8.27
CA PHE A 120 17.00 4.47 7.82
C PHE A 120 15.68 5.24 7.83
N ASP A 121 15.65 6.38 8.49
CA ASP A 121 14.52 7.31 8.50
C ASP A 121 15.07 8.72 8.59
N GLU A 122 14.84 9.53 7.55
CA GLU A 122 15.34 10.89 7.45
C GLU A 122 14.36 11.82 6.79
N LEU A 123 14.38 13.07 7.26
CA LEU A 123 13.64 14.18 6.67
C LEU A 123 14.49 14.88 5.61
N GLU A 124 13.83 15.46 4.59
CA GLU A 124 14.46 16.28 3.56
C GLU A 124 13.76 17.62 3.42
N ASP A 125 14.54 18.71 3.31
CA ASP A 125 14.03 20.03 2.96
C ASP A 125 13.59 20.03 1.49
N PRO A 126 12.30 20.16 1.20
CA PRO A 126 11.80 20.16 -0.18
C PRO A 126 12.18 21.42 -0.97
N GLY A 127 12.70 22.46 -0.31
CA GLY A 127 12.98 23.77 -0.92
C GLY A 127 11.74 24.57 -1.31
N ILE A 128 10.56 24.08 -0.97
CA ILE A 128 9.25 24.72 -1.16
C ILE A 128 8.43 24.59 0.14
N PRO A 129 7.49 25.51 0.43
CA PRO A 129 6.65 25.39 1.61
C PRO A 129 5.82 24.12 1.60
N ILE A 130 5.75 23.43 2.76
CA ILE A 130 4.89 22.26 2.95
C ILE A 130 3.43 22.76 3.06
N PRO A 131 2.50 22.25 2.22
CA PRO A 131 1.10 22.62 2.32
C PRO A 131 0.52 22.30 3.71
N ALA A 132 -0.29 23.20 4.26
CA ALA A 132 -0.87 23.05 5.59
C ALA A 132 -1.62 21.70 5.77
N GLN A 133 -2.29 21.24 4.72
CA GLN A 133 -2.97 19.94 4.72
C GLN A 133 -1.99 18.78 4.88
N ILE A 134 -0.81 18.85 4.29
CA ILE A 134 0.23 17.80 4.44
C ILE A 134 0.76 17.81 5.88
N THR A 135 1.03 19.00 6.42
CA THR A 135 1.42 19.12 7.84
C THR A 135 0.34 18.58 8.80
N GLU A 136 -0.94 18.79 8.49
CA GLU A 136 -2.05 18.22 9.30
C GLU A 136 -2.06 16.69 9.28
N ILE A 137 -1.73 16.08 8.14
CA ILE A 137 -1.72 14.63 7.96
C ILE A 137 -0.46 14.00 8.57
N THR A 138 0.73 14.53 8.26
CA THR A 138 2.03 13.92 8.61
C THR A 138 2.60 14.41 9.93
N GLY A 139 2.14 15.57 10.40
CA GLY A 139 2.75 16.28 11.53
C GLY A 139 4.08 16.97 11.18
N ILE A 140 4.59 16.86 9.94
CA ILE A 140 5.86 17.42 9.52
C ILE A 140 5.65 18.89 9.11
N THR A 141 6.48 19.78 9.66
CA THR A 141 6.45 21.22 9.40
C THR A 141 7.67 21.70 8.62
N ASP A 142 7.60 22.89 8.03
CA ASP A 142 8.77 23.52 7.39
C ASP A 142 9.97 23.64 8.35
N ALA A 143 9.71 23.84 9.64
CA ALA A 143 10.77 23.93 10.66
C ALA A 143 11.48 22.61 10.89
N ASP A 144 10.76 21.48 10.77
CA ASP A 144 11.32 20.14 10.98
C ASP A 144 12.25 19.73 9.84
N VAL A 145 11.97 20.14 8.61
CA VAL A 145 12.74 19.76 7.41
C VAL A 145 13.84 20.74 7.06
N LYS A 146 13.78 21.97 7.57
CA LYS A 146 14.66 23.08 7.16
C LYS A 146 16.13 22.71 7.16
N GLY A 147 16.76 22.78 6.00
CA GLY A 147 18.18 22.50 5.78
C GLY A 147 18.57 21.03 5.91
N LYS A 148 17.61 20.11 6.07
CA LYS A 148 17.87 18.68 6.11
C LYS A 148 18.02 18.12 4.71
N GLN A 149 18.86 17.11 4.58
CA GLN A 149 19.11 16.39 3.32
C GLN A 149 19.24 14.90 3.62
N LEU A 150 18.73 14.08 2.74
CA LEU A 150 18.89 12.64 2.81
C LEU A 150 20.36 12.25 2.66
N ASP A 151 20.86 11.38 3.51
CA ASP A 151 22.20 10.79 3.37
C ASP A 151 22.22 9.74 2.28
N GLU A 152 22.54 10.15 1.06
CA GLU A 152 22.58 9.28 -0.12
C GLU A 152 23.58 8.12 0.04
N SER A 153 24.67 8.30 0.80
CA SER A 153 25.64 7.23 1.08
C SER A 153 25.01 6.15 1.94
N ARG A 154 24.25 6.52 2.97
CA ARG A 154 23.52 5.57 3.80
C ARG A 154 22.39 4.88 3.00
N ILE A 155 21.69 5.61 2.16
CA ILE A 155 20.68 5.02 1.27
C ILE A 155 21.32 3.97 0.36
N ALA A 156 22.47 4.26 -0.25
CA ALA A 156 23.20 3.29 -1.05
C ALA A 156 23.60 2.03 -0.26
N GLN A 157 24.02 2.19 1.00
CA GLN A 157 24.31 1.08 1.90
C GLN A 157 23.06 0.27 2.26
N MET A 158 21.91 0.94 2.45
CA MET A 158 20.63 0.25 2.69
C MET A 158 20.21 -0.59 1.48
N LEU A 159 20.52 -0.14 0.27
CA LEU A 159 20.20 -0.82 -0.99
C LEU A 159 21.18 -1.93 -1.36
N ASP A 160 22.35 -2.02 -0.71
CA ASP A 160 23.35 -3.02 -1.02
C ASP A 160 22.84 -4.45 -0.79
N GLY A 161 22.87 -5.24 -1.85
CA GLY A 161 22.39 -6.62 -1.86
C GLY A 161 20.89 -6.79 -1.71
N VAL A 162 20.08 -5.72 -1.89
CA VAL A 162 18.61 -5.82 -1.90
C VAL A 162 18.13 -6.50 -3.16
N ASP A 163 17.28 -7.51 -3.02
CA ASP A 163 16.66 -8.24 -4.12
C ASP A 163 15.37 -7.58 -4.60
N VAL A 164 14.57 -7.04 -3.67
CA VAL A 164 13.27 -6.42 -3.97
C VAL A 164 12.92 -5.31 -2.98
N ILE A 165 12.33 -4.23 -3.49
CA ILE A 165 11.77 -3.14 -2.70
C ILE A 165 10.26 -3.37 -2.60
N ILE A 166 9.71 -3.25 -1.39
CA ILE A 166 8.28 -3.38 -1.10
C ILE A 166 7.77 -2.07 -0.53
N ALA A 167 6.69 -1.53 -1.12
CA ALA A 167 5.94 -0.41 -0.56
C ALA A 167 4.45 -0.74 -0.49
N HIS A 168 3.72 0.01 0.33
CA HIS A 168 2.26 -0.03 0.33
C HIS A 168 1.74 1.05 -0.61
N ASN A 169 1.13 0.66 -1.75
CA ASN A 169 0.82 1.56 -2.87
C ASN A 169 2.07 2.07 -3.62
N ALA A 170 3.01 1.16 -3.93
CA ALA A 170 4.29 1.44 -4.59
C ALA A 170 4.21 2.33 -5.85
N GLY A 171 3.04 2.41 -6.50
CA GLY A 171 2.78 3.33 -7.61
C GLY A 171 2.81 4.81 -7.22
N PHE A 172 2.73 5.11 -5.92
CA PHE A 172 2.93 6.43 -5.36
C PHE A 172 4.43 6.66 -5.04
N ASP A 173 5.03 5.82 -4.22
CA ASP A 173 6.39 6.02 -3.71
C ASP A 173 7.46 5.92 -4.79
N ARG A 174 7.36 4.91 -5.66
CA ARG A 174 8.38 4.63 -6.65
C ARG A 174 8.69 5.82 -7.58
N PRO A 175 7.71 6.53 -8.17
CA PRO A 175 7.96 7.71 -9.00
C PRO A 175 8.70 8.82 -8.25
N PHE A 176 8.39 9.07 -6.98
CA PHE A 176 9.09 10.04 -6.14
C PHE A 176 10.53 9.61 -5.89
N CYS A 177 10.75 8.35 -5.48
CA CYS A 177 12.07 7.80 -5.26
C CYS A 177 12.94 7.82 -6.54
N GLU A 178 12.39 7.40 -7.68
CA GLU A 178 13.13 7.40 -8.95
C GLU A 178 13.46 8.81 -9.46
N SER A 179 12.61 9.80 -9.15
CA SER A 179 12.83 11.20 -9.50
C SER A 179 13.94 11.81 -8.64
N ARG A 180 13.92 11.55 -7.32
CA ARG A 180 14.88 12.10 -6.36
C ARG A 180 16.21 11.36 -6.38
N LEU A 181 16.19 10.04 -6.49
CA LEU A 181 17.33 9.13 -6.38
C LEU A 181 17.28 8.10 -7.52
N PRO A 182 17.88 8.38 -8.68
CA PRO A 182 17.79 7.50 -9.85
C PRO A 182 18.24 6.06 -9.66
N LEU A 183 19.05 5.78 -8.62
CA LEU A 183 19.48 4.43 -8.28
C LEU A 183 18.31 3.47 -7.98
N PHE A 184 17.16 3.96 -7.53
CA PHE A 184 15.97 3.14 -7.29
C PHE A 184 15.39 2.50 -8.56
N LYS A 185 15.78 2.97 -9.75
CA LYS A 185 15.35 2.42 -11.06
C LYS A 185 15.84 1.00 -11.31
N GLU A 186 16.96 0.62 -10.71
CA GLU A 186 17.62 -0.66 -10.95
C GLU A 186 16.97 -1.82 -10.20
N PHE A 187 16.12 -1.53 -9.21
CA PHE A 187 15.55 -2.55 -8.32
C PHE A 187 14.20 -3.07 -8.83
N ALA A 188 13.95 -4.35 -8.53
CA ALA A 188 12.62 -4.93 -8.60
C ALA A 188 11.73 -4.35 -7.50
N TRP A 189 10.46 -4.10 -7.81
CA TRP A 189 9.48 -3.60 -6.86
C TRP A 189 8.25 -4.51 -6.78
N ALA A 190 7.70 -4.60 -5.57
CA ALA A 190 6.42 -5.22 -5.30
C ALA A 190 5.53 -4.28 -4.47
N CYS A 191 4.22 -4.43 -4.61
CA CYS A 191 3.24 -3.55 -3.99
C CYS A 191 2.26 -4.35 -3.15
N SER A 192 2.29 -4.17 -1.84
CA SER A 192 1.37 -4.89 -0.94
C SER A 192 -0.10 -4.51 -1.17
N PHE A 193 -0.37 -3.30 -1.67
CA PHE A 193 -1.73 -2.87 -2.02
C PHE A 193 -2.26 -3.51 -3.30
N ALA A 194 -1.40 -3.70 -4.32
CA ALA A 194 -1.82 -4.11 -5.66
C ALA A 194 -1.51 -5.57 -5.99
N ASP A 195 -0.47 -6.18 -5.40
CA ASP A 195 -0.05 -7.55 -5.70
C ASP A 195 -0.68 -8.59 -4.75
N ILE A 196 -1.37 -8.15 -3.69
CA ILE A 196 -2.18 -9.02 -2.83
C ILE A 196 -3.65 -8.65 -2.98
N ASP A 197 -4.48 -9.61 -3.38
CA ASP A 197 -5.94 -9.42 -3.37
C ASP A 197 -6.48 -9.56 -1.94
N TRP A 198 -6.44 -8.46 -1.19
CA TRP A 198 -6.92 -8.40 0.19
C TRP A 198 -8.41 -8.74 0.32
N LYS A 199 -9.22 -8.48 -0.71
CA LYS A 199 -10.64 -8.84 -0.72
C LYS A 199 -10.82 -10.36 -0.78
N VAL A 200 -10.07 -11.05 -1.63
CA VAL A 200 -10.02 -12.52 -1.67
C VAL A 200 -9.53 -13.06 -0.34
N GLN A 201 -8.61 -12.38 0.34
CA GLN A 201 -8.17 -12.74 1.69
C GLN A 201 -9.20 -12.44 2.79
N GLY A 202 -10.39 -11.93 2.43
CA GLY A 202 -11.47 -11.65 3.38
C GLY A 202 -11.29 -10.34 4.16
N ARG A 203 -10.43 -9.44 3.68
CA ARG A 203 -10.29 -8.11 4.25
C ARG A 203 -11.29 -7.13 3.62
N SER A 204 -11.90 -6.29 4.44
CA SER A 204 -12.86 -5.28 3.98
C SER A 204 -12.19 -4.07 3.33
N SER A 205 -10.90 -3.86 3.60
CA SER A 205 -10.11 -2.75 3.09
C SER A 205 -8.69 -3.19 2.80
N SER A 206 -8.07 -2.55 1.81
CA SER A 206 -6.64 -2.70 1.51
C SER A 206 -5.78 -1.60 2.13
N LYS A 207 -6.35 -0.63 2.85
CA LYS A 207 -5.58 0.42 3.54
C LYS A 207 -4.71 -0.20 4.62
N LEU A 208 -3.45 0.24 4.73
CA LEU A 208 -2.46 -0.34 5.65
C LEU A 208 -2.94 -0.31 7.10
N GLU A 209 -3.46 0.84 7.54
CA GLU A 209 -4.03 1.00 8.88
C GLU A 209 -5.14 -0.03 9.15
N MET A 210 -6.05 -0.25 8.20
CA MET A 210 -7.14 -1.22 8.34
C MET A 210 -6.64 -2.67 8.34
N LEU A 211 -5.56 -2.96 7.62
CA LEU A 211 -4.90 -4.26 7.68
C LEU A 211 -4.22 -4.49 9.02
N ALA A 212 -3.55 -3.48 9.58
CA ALA A 212 -2.98 -3.52 10.93
C ALA A 212 -4.09 -3.69 11.99
N HIS A 213 -5.20 -2.95 11.87
CA HIS A 213 -6.37 -3.11 12.74
C HIS A 213 -6.93 -4.53 12.71
N ALA A 214 -6.94 -5.17 11.54
CA ALA A 214 -7.39 -6.55 11.43
C ALA A 214 -6.48 -7.55 12.18
N LEU A 215 -5.24 -7.16 12.48
CA LEU A 215 -4.30 -7.90 13.34
C LEU A 215 -4.40 -7.51 14.83
N GLY A 216 -5.32 -6.62 15.19
CA GLY A 216 -5.42 -6.08 16.55
C GLY A 216 -4.35 -5.05 16.89
N LEU A 217 -3.77 -4.40 15.89
CA LEU A 217 -2.74 -3.36 16.05
C LEU A 217 -3.30 -1.97 15.70
N PHE A 218 -2.81 -0.94 16.40
CA PHE A 218 -2.99 0.46 16.04
C PHE A 218 -1.65 1.20 16.13
N TYR A 219 -1.48 2.24 15.35
CA TYR A 219 -0.28 3.07 15.33
C TYR A 219 -0.61 4.47 14.81
N ASP A 220 0.32 5.39 14.95
CA ASP A 220 0.20 6.73 14.42
C ASP A 220 0.65 6.68 12.96
N ALA A 221 -0.32 6.60 12.04
CA ALA A 221 -0.10 6.55 10.60
C ALA A 221 0.47 7.88 10.06
N HIS A 222 0.97 7.85 8.82
CA HIS A 222 1.58 9.00 8.13
C HIS A 222 2.88 9.49 8.78
N ARG A 223 3.67 8.53 9.26
CA ARG A 223 5.08 8.65 9.58
C ARG A 223 5.78 7.47 8.92
N ALA A 224 6.64 7.77 7.95
CA ALA A 224 7.16 6.78 7.01
C ALA A 224 7.80 5.57 7.71
N GLU A 225 8.59 5.76 8.78
CA GLU A 225 9.16 4.65 9.55
C GLU A 225 8.07 3.75 10.17
N MET A 226 7.04 4.35 10.77
CA MET A 226 5.98 3.58 11.42
C MET A 226 5.09 2.85 10.42
N ASP A 227 4.84 3.43 9.25
CA ASP A 227 4.13 2.77 8.16
C ASP A 227 4.93 1.58 7.62
N CYS A 228 6.26 1.69 7.48
CA CYS A 228 7.15 0.57 7.19
C CYS A 228 7.06 -0.56 8.24
N HIS A 229 7.08 -0.23 9.54
CA HIS A 229 6.92 -1.22 10.61
C HIS A 229 5.54 -1.89 10.58
N ALA A 230 4.47 -1.11 10.31
CA ALA A 230 3.13 -1.65 10.14
C ALA A 230 3.06 -2.59 8.94
N LEU A 231 3.71 -2.22 7.84
CA LEU A 231 3.77 -3.05 6.64
C LEU A 231 4.51 -4.36 6.90
N ILE A 232 5.66 -4.34 7.61
CA ILE A 232 6.36 -5.57 8.01
C ILE A 232 5.45 -6.46 8.87
N ALA A 233 4.76 -5.90 9.86
CA ALA A 233 3.86 -6.66 10.72
C ALA A 233 2.71 -7.31 9.93
N VAL A 234 2.11 -6.57 9.01
CA VAL A 234 1.02 -7.06 8.14
C VAL A 234 1.52 -8.17 7.20
N LEU A 235 2.71 -8.00 6.60
CA LEU A 235 3.26 -8.98 5.66
C LEU A 235 3.83 -10.22 6.34
N ALA A 236 4.29 -10.12 7.58
CA ALA A 236 4.73 -11.28 8.37
C ALA A 236 3.56 -12.14 8.88
N ALA A 237 2.36 -11.57 8.94
CA ALA A 237 1.18 -12.31 9.36
C ALA A 237 0.74 -13.33 8.29
N PRO A 238 0.16 -14.47 8.69
CA PRO A 238 -0.45 -15.40 7.76
C PRO A 238 -1.59 -14.75 6.98
N LEU A 239 -1.66 -14.99 5.69
CA LEU A 239 -2.81 -14.60 4.88
C LEU A 239 -4.02 -15.46 5.25
N PRO A 240 -5.20 -14.89 5.54
CA PRO A 240 -6.34 -15.61 6.10
C PRO A 240 -6.85 -16.79 5.26
N LYS A 241 -6.68 -16.74 3.94
CA LYS A 241 -7.16 -17.76 3.00
C LYS A 241 -6.06 -18.38 2.15
N ALA A 242 -4.80 -18.21 2.54
CA ALA A 242 -3.66 -18.82 1.88
C ALA A 242 -2.73 -19.42 2.93
N ALA A 243 -2.14 -20.59 2.62
CA ALA A 243 -1.14 -21.21 3.49
C ALA A 243 0.24 -20.53 3.33
N SER A 244 0.26 -19.17 3.37
CA SER A 244 1.48 -18.38 3.17
C SER A 244 1.38 -17.04 3.91
N THR A 245 2.51 -16.36 4.03
CA THR A 245 2.57 -14.99 4.55
C THR A 245 2.40 -13.96 3.42
N GLY A 246 2.14 -12.70 3.79
CA GLY A 246 2.13 -11.59 2.83
C GLY A 246 3.49 -11.44 2.12
N PHE A 247 4.61 -11.60 2.83
CA PHE A 247 5.95 -11.58 2.21
C PHE A 247 6.10 -12.66 1.15
N ALA A 248 5.77 -13.91 1.46
CA ALA A 248 5.87 -15.01 0.48
C ALA A 248 5.03 -14.74 -0.78
N ALA A 249 3.83 -14.19 -0.61
CA ALA A 249 2.97 -13.81 -1.73
C ALA A 249 3.60 -12.71 -2.60
N LEU A 250 4.16 -11.66 -1.99
CA LEU A 250 4.80 -10.55 -2.71
C LEU A 250 6.09 -10.96 -3.40
N LEU A 251 6.93 -11.76 -2.75
CA LEU A 251 8.17 -12.30 -3.34
C LEU A 251 7.87 -13.18 -4.55
N ASN A 252 6.77 -13.93 -4.51
CA ASN A 252 6.31 -14.67 -5.68
C ASN A 252 5.79 -13.75 -6.79
N ALA A 253 4.99 -12.73 -6.45
CA ALA A 253 4.47 -11.76 -7.41
C ALA A 253 5.59 -10.91 -8.06
N ALA A 254 6.66 -10.61 -7.32
CA ALA A 254 7.81 -9.86 -7.83
C ALA A 254 8.59 -10.60 -8.93
N LYS A 255 8.51 -11.93 -8.97
CA LYS A 255 9.20 -12.76 -10.00
C LYS A 255 8.53 -12.68 -11.37
N ASN A 256 7.25 -12.29 -11.41
CA ASN A 256 6.46 -12.30 -12.63
C ASN A 256 6.27 -10.87 -13.16
N PRO A 257 6.25 -10.66 -14.48
CA PRO A 257 5.87 -9.39 -15.07
C PRO A 257 4.40 -9.08 -14.75
N ALA A 258 4.04 -7.80 -14.74
CA ALA A 258 2.65 -7.37 -14.79
C ALA A 258 2.33 -6.85 -16.19
N PHE A 259 1.05 -6.83 -16.52
CA PHE A 259 0.57 -6.37 -17.82
C PHE A 259 -0.43 -5.25 -17.64
N ARG A 260 -0.34 -4.22 -18.49
CA ARG A 260 -1.40 -3.23 -18.68
C ARG A 260 -2.02 -3.48 -20.04
N LEU A 261 -3.30 -3.84 -20.05
CA LEU A 261 -4.05 -4.03 -21.28
C LEU A 261 -4.90 -2.79 -21.54
N GLN A 262 -4.78 -2.23 -22.75
CA GLN A 262 -5.57 -1.11 -23.23
C GLN A 262 -6.55 -1.60 -24.30
N ALA A 263 -7.84 -1.42 -24.04
CA ALA A 263 -8.93 -1.75 -24.99
C ALA A 263 -9.05 -0.64 -26.03
N THR A 264 -8.15 -0.65 -27.02
CA THR A 264 -8.06 0.37 -28.06
C THR A 264 -9.32 0.38 -28.93
N GLN A 265 -9.80 1.59 -29.28
CA GLN A 265 -10.99 1.76 -30.13
C GLN A 265 -12.24 1.02 -29.64
N ALA A 266 -12.35 0.80 -28.31
CA ALA A 266 -13.53 0.17 -27.75
C ALA A 266 -14.80 1.00 -28.09
N PRO A 267 -15.90 0.34 -28.52
CA PRO A 267 -17.15 1.04 -28.80
C PRO A 267 -17.65 1.78 -27.55
N PHE A 268 -18.23 2.96 -27.75
CA PHE A 268 -18.78 3.77 -26.64
C PHE A 268 -19.83 3.00 -25.83
N GLU A 269 -20.63 2.18 -26.47
CA GLU A 269 -21.66 1.35 -25.84
C GLU A 269 -21.10 0.30 -24.88
N ALA A 270 -19.80 -0.04 -25.01
CA ALA A 270 -19.14 -1.00 -24.14
C ALA A 270 -18.66 -0.39 -22.81
N LYS A 271 -18.77 0.94 -22.62
CA LYS A 271 -18.24 1.65 -21.46
C LYS A 271 -18.66 1.04 -20.12
N ASP A 272 -19.94 0.70 -19.97
CA ASP A 272 -20.47 0.20 -18.70
C ASP A 272 -19.99 -1.25 -18.43
N LYS A 273 -19.88 -2.07 -19.48
CA LYS A 273 -19.29 -3.41 -19.38
C LYS A 273 -17.83 -3.36 -18.97
N LEU A 274 -17.05 -2.46 -19.59
CA LEU A 274 -15.64 -2.27 -19.25
C LEU A 274 -15.48 -1.78 -17.81
N LYS A 275 -16.28 -0.79 -17.39
CA LYS A 275 -16.27 -0.28 -16.01
C LYS A 275 -16.61 -1.38 -15.00
N GLN A 276 -17.65 -2.18 -15.23
CA GLN A 276 -18.03 -3.31 -14.38
C GLN A 276 -16.95 -4.40 -14.34
N ARG A 277 -16.21 -4.58 -15.43
CA ARG A 277 -15.07 -5.52 -15.51
C ARG A 277 -13.83 -5.03 -14.78
N GLY A 278 -13.80 -3.77 -14.30
CA GLY A 278 -12.68 -3.19 -13.56
C GLY A 278 -11.75 -2.32 -14.43
N TYR A 279 -12.12 -2.03 -15.67
CA TYR A 279 -11.36 -1.07 -16.48
C TYR A 279 -11.51 0.35 -15.94
N ARG A 280 -10.43 1.11 -16.07
CA ARG A 280 -10.38 2.55 -15.79
C ARG A 280 -10.20 3.32 -17.09
N TRP A 281 -10.81 4.50 -17.16
CA TRP A 281 -10.67 5.39 -18.30
C TRP A 281 -9.44 6.29 -18.13
N ASN A 282 -8.55 6.26 -19.10
CA ASN A 282 -7.47 7.24 -19.23
C ASN A 282 -7.97 8.38 -20.14
N GLY A 283 -8.19 9.57 -19.55
CA GLY A 283 -8.72 10.74 -20.28
C GLY A 283 -7.73 11.31 -21.30
N ASP A 284 -6.43 11.27 -21.00
CA ASP A 284 -5.37 11.81 -21.86
C ASP A 284 -5.18 10.96 -23.11
N GLN A 285 -5.12 9.64 -22.92
CA GLN A 285 -4.98 8.66 -24.01
C GLN A 285 -6.32 8.26 -24.65
N LYS A 286 -7.43 8.66 -24.04
CA LYS A 286 -8.81 8.31 -24.49
C LYS A 286 -8.99 6.80 -24.67
N VAL A 287 -8.55 6.01 -23.69
CA VAL A 287 -8.56 4.55 -23.74
C VAL A 287 -8.96 3.95 -22.40
N TRP A 288 -9.71 2.84 -22.43
CA TRP A 288 -9.96 1.99 -21.27
C TRP A 288 -8.78 1.07 -21.05
N HIS A 289 -8.30 0.96 -19.81
CA HIS A 289 -7.20 0.09 -19.47
C HIS A 289 -7.48 -0.70 -18.19
N THR A 290 -6.85 -1.85 -18.06
CA THR A 290 -6.82 -2.66 -16.83
C THR A 290 -5.42 -3.22 -16.60
N ARG A 291 -5.15 -3.64 -15.38
CA ARG A 291 -3.92 -4.32 -15.01
C ARG A 291 -4.19 -5.81 -14.83
N LEU A 292 -3.28 -6.65 -15.28
CA LEU A 292 -3.36 -8.10 -15.25
C LEU A 292 -2.06 -8.66 -14.65
N SER A 293 -2.18 -9.75 -13.89
CA SER A 293 -1.09 -10.31 -13.09
C SER A 293 -0.11 -11.15 -13.90
N ASP A 294 -0.59 -11.79 -14.97
CA ASP A 294 0.15 -12.80 -15.71
C ASP A 294 -0.40 -13.01 -17.13
N GLU A 295 0.27 -13.86 -17.91
CA GLU A 295 -0.09 -14.15 -19.30
C GLU A 295 -1.42 -14.90 -19.41
N ALA A 296 -1.76 -15.74 -18.43
CA ALA A 296 -3.04 -16.46 -18.44
C ALA A 296 -4.21 -15.50 -18.24
N ALA A 297 -4.05 -14.50 -17.36
CA ALA A 297 -5.01 -13.43 -17.19
C ALA A 297 -5.14 -12.56 -18.45
N VAL A 298 -4.04 -12.30 -19.17
CA VAL A 298 -4.06 -11.60 -20.47
C VAL A 298 -4.87 -12.38 -21.48
N GLN A 299 -4.63 -13.67 -21.62
CA GLN A 299 -5.36 -14.52 -22.57
C GLN A 299 -6.87 -14.52 -22.26
N ALA A 300 -7.24 -14.77 -21.01
CA ALA A 300 -8.63 -14.76 -20.57
C ALA A 300 -9.32 -13.42 -20.81
N GLU A 301 -8.59 -12.32 -20.62
CA GLU A 301 -9.12 -10.98 -20.82
C GLU A 301 -9.31 -10.65 -22.31
N CYS A 302 -8.39 -11.09 -23.17
CA CYS A 302 -8.53 -10.96 -24.63
C CYS A 302 -9.76 -11.73 -25.14
N GLU A 303 -10.01 -12.93 -24.64
CA GLU A 303 -11.21 -13.73 -24.96
C GLU A 303 -12.48 -13.02 -24.50
N TRP A 304 -12.47 -12.46 -23.29
CA TRP A 304 -13.60 -11.71 -22.76
C TRP A 304 -13.89 -10.46 -23.61
N LEU A 305 -12.85 -9.68 -23.97
CA LEU A 305 -12.97 -8.50 -24.83
C LEU A 305 -13.54 -8.86 -26.20
N ARG A 306 -13.05 -9.94 -26.80
CA ARG A 306 -13.57 -10.46 -28.08
C ARG A 306 -15.07 -10.73 -27.96
N ALA A 307 -15.49 -11.45 -26.95
CA ALA A 307 -16.88 -11.88 -26.79
C ALA A 307 -17.84 -10.72 -26.41
N ASN A 308 -17.39 -9.77 -25.58
CA ASN A 308 -18.29 -8.82 -24.92
C ASN A 308 -18.18 -7.37 -25.41
N VAL A 309 -17.05 -7.01 -26.04
CA VAL A 309 -16.76 -5.62 -26.44
C VAL A 309 -16.69 -5.49 -27.97
N TYR A 310 -15.87 -6.30 -28.61
CA TYR A 310 -15.59 -6.14 -30.04
C TYR A 310 -16.44 -7.02 -30.94
N GLY A 311 -16.91 -8.19 -30.48
CA GLY A 311 -17.70 -9.14 -31.26
C GLY A 311 -16.94 -9.65 -32.49
N SER A 312 -17.57 -9.56 -33.66
CA SER A 312 -16.98 -9.99 -34.93
C SER A 312 -16.07 -8.93 -35.60
N ARG A 313 -15.88 -7.77 -34.97
CA ARG A 313 -15.02 -6.71 -35.53
C ARG A 313 -13.55 -7.19 -35.51
N ASN A 314 -12.82 -6.84 -36.55
CA ASN A 314 -11.36 -7.01 -36.53
C ASN A 314 -10.77 -5.96 -35.56
N ALA A 315 -10.28 -6.40 -34.42
CA ALA A 315 -9.82 -5.54 -33.34
C ALA A 315 -8.48 -6.00 -32.80
N SER A 316 -7.71 -5.07 -32.24
CA SER A 316 -6.51 -5.34 -31.51
C SER A 316 -6.51 -4.57 -30.18
N VAL A 317 -5.74 -5.03 -29.22
CA VAL A 317 -5.47 -4.36 -27.96
C VAL A 317 -3.99 -3.98 -27.88
N GLU A 318 -3.67 -2.91 -27.16
CA GLU A 318 -2.29 -2.64 -26.79
C GLU A 318 -2.01 -3.30 -25.44
N LEU A 319 -0.95 -4.08 -25.40
CA LEU A 319 -0.45 -4.75 -24.20
C LEU A 319 0.90 -4.17 -23.84
N GLU A 320 1.02 -3.65 -22.62
CA GLU A 320 2.29 -3.20 -22.05
C GLU A 320 2.76 -4.20 -21.00
N LYS A 321 3.87 -4.89 -21.30
CA LYS A 321 4.52 -5.80 -20.36
C LYS A 321 5.50 -5.02 -19.48
N MET A 322 5.33 -5.11 -18.17
CA MET A 322 6.14 -4.43 -17.17
C MET A 322 6.90 -5.47 -16.35
N GLU A 323 8.20 -5.56 -16.56
CA GLU A 323 9.08 -6.38 -15.71
C GLU A 323 9.15 -5.78 -14.29
N ALA A 324 9.61 -6.55 -13.30
CA ALA A 324 9.67 -6.14 -11.90
C ALA A 324 10.45 -4.82 -11.69
N THR A 325 11.46 -4.55 -12.53
CA THR A 325 12.23 -3.30 -12.53
C THR A 325 11.49 -2.11 -13.16
N VAL A 326 10.28 -2.31 -13.68
CA VAL A 326 9.45 -1.26 -14.30
C VAL A 326 8.06 -1.17 -13.66
N LYS A 327 7.60 -2.24 -12.99
CA LYS A 327 6.32 -2.21 -12.24
C LYS A 327 6.28 -0.98 -11.33
N TYR A 328 5.12 -0.30 -11.29
CA TYR A 328 4.88 0.86 -10.42
C TYR A 328 5.68 2.11 -10.74
N SER A 329 6.57 2.08 -11.74
CA SER A 329 7.29 3.25 -12.23
C SER A 329 6.42 4.08 -13.18
N SER A 330 6.77 5.35 -13.36
CA SER A 330 6.27 6.18 -14.46
C SER A 330 6.91 5.83 -15.81
N ARG A 331 7.95 4.99 -15.82
CA ARG A 331 8.60 4.49 -17.04
C ARG A 331 7.69 3.52 -17.78
N SER A 332 7.74 3.54 -19.11
CA SER A 332 6.99 2.59 -19.94
C SER A 332 7.65 1.22 -19.95
N GLY A 333 6.82 0.17 -19.93
CA GLY A 333 7.21 -1.19 -20.22
C GLY A 333 7.34 -1.45 -21.75
N VAL A 334 7.48 -2.71 -22.12
CA VAL A 334 7.50 -3.15 -23.52
C VAL A 334 6.06 -3.19 -24.04
N ARG A 335 5.78 -2.43 -25.10
CA ARG A 335 4.46 -2.37 -25.73
C ARG A 335 4.35 -3.29 -26.91
N LEU A 336 3.28 -4.03 -26.98
CA LEU A 336 2.94 -4.98 -28.03
C LEU A 336 1.49 -4.75 -28.47
N GLN A 337 1.23 -4.95 -29.74
CA GLN A 337 -0.15 -5.06 -30.24
C GLN A 337 -0.54 -6.53 -30.34
N GLN A 338 -1.68 -6.87 -29.79
CA GLN A 338 -2.24 -8.22 -29.83
C GLN A 338 -3.59 -8.19 -30.53
N ALA A 339 -3.71 -8.98 -31.60
CA ALA A 339 -5.00 -9.20 -32.25
C ALA A 339 -5.93 -9.99 -31.34
N LEU A 340 -7.20 -9.63 -31.35
CA LEU A 340 -8.26 -10.29 -30.61
C LEU A 340 -8.91 -11.35 -31.47
#